data_e07f25b2d4d772ea0a17ae6d71e9d921
#
_entry.id   e07f25b2d4d772ea0a17ae6d71e9d921
#
_cell.length_a   1.000
_cell.length_b   1.000
_cell.length_c   1.000
_cell.angle_alpha   90.00
_cell.angle_beta   90.00
_cell.angle_gamma   90.00
#
_symmetry.space_group_name_H-M   'P 1'
#
loop_
_entity.id
_entity.type
_entity.pdbx_description
1 polymer ?
#
loop_
_entity_poly.entity_id
_entity_poly.type
_entity_poly.pdbx_seq_one_letter_code
_entity_poly.pdbx_strand_id
1 'polypeptide(L)'
;MTQRERQLLEWIRENPMISQQELAEKAGITRSSAAVHISSLMKKGYIAGRGYLLRTDPYIVVVGGVNMDIGAVSHAPLVARDSNPGRVTTSLGGVGRNIAHNLCLLGEHVSMVTVLGQDSFAQSVRENAAAIGLDLTHSAVIPDGRTGTYLFIDDSDGDMALAVNDMSIYDHMTPDFLRQRLDFINHADLVVVETNLPESSLHWLCQHLSLIHISEPTRLR
;
A
#
# COMPACT_ATOMS: atom_id res chain seq x y z
N MET A 1 6.39 12.51 -17.95
CA MET A 1 7.73 13.13 -17.79
C MET A 1 7.96 14.15 -18.89
N THR A 2 8.37 15.37 -18.55
CA THR A 2 8.68 16.42 -19.54
C THR A 2 10.06 16.17 -20.17
N GLN A 3 10.37 16.82 -21.31
CA GLN A 3 11.69 16.75 -21.95
C GLN A 3 12.80 17.23 -20.99
N ARG A 4 12.54 18.28 -20.21
CA ARG A 4 13.48 18.83 -19.23
C ARG A 4 13.72 17.84 -18.06
N GLU A 5 12.67 17.22 -17.55
CA GLU A 5 12.81 16.20 -16.52
C GLU A 5 13.65 15.00 -16.99
N ARG A 6 13.46 14.57 -18.23
CA ARG A 6 14.26 13.48 -18.83
C ARG A 6 15.75 13.84 -18.89
N GLN A 7 16.06 15.05 -19.35
CA GLN A 7 17.44 15.53 -19.44
C GLN A 7 18.12 15.60 -18.05
N LEU A 8 17.42 16.14 -17.04
CA LEU A 8 17.93 16.19 -15.67
C LEU A 8 18.14 14.77 -15.11
N LEU A 9 17.22 13.85 -15.38
CA LEU A 9 17.32 12.48 -14.91
C LEU A 9 18.52 11.74 -15.53
N GLU A 10 18.85 11.98 -16.80
CA GLU A 10 20.05 11.43 -17.46
C GLU A 10 21.32 11.89 -16.75
N TRP A 11 21.46 13.18 -16.45
CA TRP A 11 22.64 13.70 -15.74
C TRP A 11 22.75 13.20 -14.30
N ILE A 12 21.62 12.99 -13.64
CA ILE A 12 21.57 12.36 -12.31
C ILE A 12 22.01 10.89 -12.38
N ARG A 13 21.65 10.17 -13.46
CA ARG A 13 22.14 8.79 -13.69
C ARG A 13 23.63 8.72 -13.88
N GLU A 14 24.21 9.67 -14.64
CA GLU A 14 25.66 9.78 -14.86
C GLU A 14 26.41 10.16 -13.57
N ASN A 15 25.83 11.04 -12.78
CA ASN A 15 26.39 11.47 -11.50
C ASN A 15 25.30 11.62 -10.41
N PRO A 16 25.01 10.56 -9.63
CA PRO A 16 24.00 10.61 -8.57
C PRO A 16 24.28 11.63 -7.46
N MET A 17 25.50 12.13 -7.35
CA MET A 17 25.91 13.15 -6.37
C MET A 17 25.88 14.58 -6.93
N ILE A 18 25.45 14.77 -8.17
CA ILE A 18 25.36 16.09 -8.79
C ILE A 18 24.47 17.03 -7.99
N SER A 19 24.94 18.24 -7.72
CA SER A 19 24.18 19.22 -6.94
C SER A 19 23.06 19.86 -7.78
N GLN A 20 22.04 20.39 -7.10
CA GLN A 20 20.97 21.16 -7.77
C GLN A 20 21.50 22.40 -8.50
N GLN A 21 22.59 22.95 -8.02
CA GLN A 21 23.24 24.10 -8.64
C GLN A 21 23.88 23.70 -9.98
N GLU A 22 24.66 22.62 -9.98
CA GLU A 22 25.28 22.08 -11.21
C GLU A 22 24.24 21.63 -12.24
N LEU A 23 23.15 21.01 -11.79
CA LEU A 23 22.02 20.65 -12.68
C LEU A 23 21.38 21.89 -13.29
N ALA A 24 21.19 22.95 -12.51
CA ALA A 24 20.63 24.21 -12.99
C ALA A 24 21.52 24.86 -14.05
N GLU A 25 22.84 24.91 -13.80
CA GLU A 25 23.84 25.44 -14.73
C GLU A 25 23.89 24.63 -16.04
N LYS A 26 23.97 23.30 -15.95
CA LYS A 26 23.90 22.41 -17.13
C LYS A 26 22.64 22.56 -17.95
N ALA A 27 21.50 22.79 -17.26
CA ALA A 27 20.20 22.95 -17.90
C ALA A 27 19.90 24.35 -18.39
N GLY A 28 20.72 25.36 -18.05
CA GLY A 28 20.45 26.77 -18.36
C GLY A 28 19.17 27.29 -17.65
N ILE A 29 18.90 26.85 -16.44
CA ILE A 29 17.72 27.23 -15.63
C ILE A 29 18.15 27.72 -14.25
N THR A 30 17.22 28.27 -13.47
CA THR A 30 17.50 28.64 -12.08
C THR A 30 17.56 27.41 -11.17
N ARG A 31 18.30 27.50 -10.05
CA ARG A 31 18.34 26.44 -9.02
C ARG A 31 16.94 26.10 -8.49
N SER A 32 16.07 27.10 -8.33
CA SER A 32 14.68 26.89 -7.91
C SER A 32 13.87 26.08 -8.96
N SER A 33 14.06 26.35 -10.24
CA SER A 33 13.44 25.55 -11.31
C SER A 33 13.97 24.11 -11.32
N ALA A 34 15.28 23.91 -11.12
CA ALA A 34 15.84 22.57 -11.01
C ALA A 34 15.25 21.82 -9.80
N ALA A 35 15.12 22.49 -8.65
CA ALA A 35 14.50 21.90 -7.45
C ALA A 35 13.03 21.47 -7.67
N VAL A 36 12.25 22.25 -8.43
CA VAL A 36 10.87 21.91 -8.81
C VAL A 36 10.84 20.65 -9.67
N HIS A 37 11.71 20.55 -10.67
CA HIS A 37 11.80 19.37 -11.53
C HIS A 37 12.24 18.12 -10.77
N ILE A 38 13.23 18.27 -9.86
CA ILE A 38 13.68 17.17 -8.99
C ILE A 38 12.53 16.71 -8.07
N SER A 39 11.83 17.65 -7.44
CA SER A 39 10.66 17.33 -6.62
C SER A 39 9.57 16.60 -7.41
N SER A 40 9.33 17.00 -8.66
CA SER A 40 8.44 16.31 -9.57
C SER A 40 8.92 14.88 -9.89
N LEU A 41 10.21 14.70 -10.16
CA LEU A 41 10.80 13.38 -10.41
C LEU A 41 10.74 12.47 -9.18
N MET A 42 10.91 13.03 -7.97
CA MET A 42 10.71 12.28 -6.73
C MET A 42 9.24 11.87 -6.54
N LYS A 43 8.28 12.78 -6.76
CA LYS A 43 6.85 12.46 -6.69
C LYS A 43 6.44 11.39 -7.70
N LYS A 44 7.06 11.38 -8.88
CA LYS A 44 6.84 10.40 -9.94
C LYS A 44 7.60 9.08 -9.72
N GLY A 45 8.35 8.95 -8.64
CA GLY A 45 9.07 7.72 -8.29
C GLY A 45 10.38 7.46 -9.06
N TYR A 46 10.83 8.38 -9.91
CA TYR A 46 12.11 8.24 -10.63
C TYR A 46 13.34 8.44 -9.74
N ILE A 47 13.20 9.20 -8.66
CA ILE A 47 14.25 9.47 -7.66
C ILE A 47 13.73 9.01 -6.30
N ALA A 48 14.44 8.06 -5.67
CA ALA A 48 14.00 7.40 -4.45
C ALA A 48 14.40 8.14 -3.16
N GLY A 49 15.33 9.10 -3.21
CA GLY A 49 15.79 9.78 -2.01
C GLY A 49 16.85 10.85 -2.21
N ARG A 50 17.39 11.37 -1.11
CA ARG A 50 18.50 12.32 -1.15
C ARG A 50 19.79 11.62 -1.61
N GLY A 51 20.57 12.29 -2.47
CA GLY A 51 21.68 11.68 -3.20
C GLY A 51 21.23 11.07 -4.53
N TYR A 52 19.97 11.38 -4.94
CA TYR A 52 19.39 10.95 -6.21
C TYR A 52 19.54 9.45 -6.47
N LEU A 53 19.17 8.64 -5.47
CA LEU A 53 19.05 7.19 -5.65
C LEU A 53 17.98 6.94 -6.70
N LEU A 54 18.41 6.43 -7.84
CA LEU A 54 17.49 6.06 -8.93
C LEU A 54 16.88 4.70 -8.58
N ARG A 55 15.59 4.59 -8.75
CA ARG A 55 14.93 3.29 -8.71
C ARG A 55 15.22 2.60 -10.05
N THR A 56 16.09 1.62 -10.02
CA THR A 56 16.49 0.83 -11.21
C THR A 56 15.81 -0.54 -11.21
N ASP A 57 15.34 -1.01 -10.07
CA ASP A 57 14.76 -2.34 -9.93
C ASP A 57 13.25 -2.32 -10.20
N PRO A 58 12.72 -3.31 -10.91
CA PRO A 58 11.29 -3.50 -11.09
C PRO A 58 10.60 -3.64 -9.74
N TYR A 59 9.35 -3.18 -9.67
CA TYR A 59 8.57 -3.27 -8.44
C TYR A 59 7.09 -3.53 -8.71
N ILE A 60 6.45 -4.14 -7.73
CA ILE A 60 5.03 -4.44 -7.75
C ILE A 60 4.32 -3.47 -6.80
N VAL A 61 3.20 -2.91 -7.24
CA VAL A 61 2.31 -2.14 -6.36
C VAL A 61 1.07 -2.95 -6.06
N VAL A 62 0.77 -3.08 -4.76
CA VAL A 62 -0.49 -3.65 -4.28
C VAL A 62 -1.34 -2.53 -3.71
N VAL A 63 -2.49 -2.26 -4.32
CA VAL A 63 -3.49 -1.31 -3.83
C VAL A 63 -4.59 -2.09 -3.14
N GLY A 64 -4.71 -1.97 -1.83
CA GLY A 64 -5.67 -2.79 -1.08
C GLY A 64 -5.68 -2.57 0.41
N GLY A 65 -6.50 -3.33 1.09
CA GLY A 65 -6.71 -3.25 2.52
C GLY A 65 -5.71 -4.05 3.35
N VAL A 66 -5.53 -3.61 4.58
CA VAL A 66 -4.82 -4.29 5.65
C VAL A 66 -5.61 -4.14 6.95
N ASN A 67 -5.84 -5.21 7.65
CA ASN A 67 -6.61 -5.20 8.90
C ASN A 67 -5.98 -6.10 9.95
N MET A 68 -6.48 -5.98 11.19
CA MET A 68 -6.22 -6.93 12.26
C MET A 68 -7.37 -7.92 12.33
N ASP A 69 -7.05 -9.21 12.18
CA ASP A 69 -7.99 -10.29 12.43
C ASP A 69 -7.94 -10.68 13.92
N ILE A 70 -9.08 -10.69 14.57
CA ILE A 70 -9.25 -11.11 15.96
C ILE A 70 -10.18 -12.31 15.95
N GLY A 71 -9.60 -13.50 16.09
CA GLY A 71 -10.33 -14.76 16.11
C GLY A 71 -10.51 -15.28 17.52
N ALA A 72 -11.70 -15.75 17.85
CA ALA A 72 -11.98 -16.45 19.09
C ALA A 72 -12.57 -17.83 18.79
N VAL A 73 -12.07 -18.86 19.47
CA VAL A 73 -12.60 -20.22 19.38
C VAL A 73 -13.11 -20.63 20.77
N SER A 74 -14.39 -21.01 20.86
CA SER A 74 -14.98 -21.49 22.11
C SER A 74 -14.51 -22.89 22.45
N HIS A 75 -14.30 -23.16 23.76
CA HIS A 75 -13.92 -24.50 24.25
C HIS A 75 -15.12 -25.47 24.34
N ALA A 76 -16.34 -24.96 24.21
CA ALA A 76 -17.59 -25.74 24.28
C ALA A 76 -18.61 -25.09 23.34
N PRO A 77 -19.75 -25.75 23.04
CA PRO A 77 -20.81 -25.17 22.25
C PRO A 77 -21.21 -23.78 22.78
N LEU A 78 -21.35 -22.82 21.88
CA LEU A 78 -21.63 -21.43 22.23
C LEU A 78 -22.99 -21.28 22.91
N VAL A 79 -23.02 -20.59 24.04
CA VAL A 79 -24.25 -20.20 24.74
C VAL A 79 -24.52 -18.73 24.44
N ALA A 80 -25.63 -18.45 23.75
CA ALA A 80 -26.02 -17.08 23.42
C ALA A 80 -26.31 -16.26 24.69
N ARG A 81 -25.87 -15.01 24.71
CA ARG A 81 -26.07 -14.05 25.81
C ARG A 81 -25.34 -14.43 27.10
N ASP A 82 -24.28 -15.24 26.99
CA ASP A 82 -23.45 -15.64 28.12
C ASP A 82 -21.97 -15.47 27.78
N SER A 83 -21.11 -15.55 28.81
CA SER A 83 -19.65 -15.54 28.64
C SER A 83 -19.19 -16.95 28.30
N ASN A 84 -18.61 -17.11 27.11
CA ASN A 84 -18.11 -18.40 26.62
C ASN A 84 -16.59 -18.46 26.80
N PRO A 85 -16.07 -19.34 27.67
CA PRO A 85 -14.64 -19.54 27.80
C PRO A 85 -14.04 -20.05 26.46
N GLY A 86 -12.92 -19.46 26.04
CA GLY A 86 -12.33 -19.79 24.77
C GLY A 86 -10.88 -19.30 24.65
N ARG A 87 -10.33 -19.43 23.47
CA ARG A 87 -9.02 -18.92 23.08
C ARG A 87 -9.19 -17.76 22.10
N VAL A 88 -8.50 -16.65 22.35
CA VAL A 88 -8.46 -15.51 21.45
C VAL A 88 -7.08 -15.39 20.81
N THR A 89 -7.04 -15.16 19.52
CA THR A 89 -5.82 -14.95 18.73
C THR A 89 -5.95 -13.67 17.91
N THR A 90 -4.81 -13.05 17.63
CA THR A 90 -4.75 -11.90 16.72
C THR A 90 -3.75 -12.18 15.61
N SER A 91 -4.07 -11.78 14.39
CA SER A 91 -3.18 -11.88 13.25
C SER A 91 -3.39 -10.72 12.28
N LEU A 92 -2.34 -10.40 11.53
CA LEU A 92 -2.47 -9.42 10.46
C LEU A 92 -3.20 -10.04 9.28
N GLY A 93 -4.28 -9.40 8.86
CA GLY A 93 -5.16 -9.79 7.77
C GLY A 93 -5.22 -8.75 6.65
N GLY A 94 -6.24 -8.90 5.83
CA GLY A 94 -6.48 -8.11 4.63
C GLY A 94 -5.96 -8.80 3.37
N VAL A 95 -6.83 -8.91 2.36
CA VAL A 95 -6.51 -9.59 1.10
C VAL A 95 -5.33 -8.90 0.42
N GLY A 96 -5.36 -7.57 0.30
CA GLY A 96 -4.26 -6.79 -0.27
C GLY A 96 -2.93 -7.03 0.47
N ARG A 97 -2.96 -6.95 1.82
CA ARG A 97 -1.77 -7.21 2.64
C ARG A 97 -1.24 -8.64 2.48
N ASN A 98 -2.12 -9.63 2.43
CA ASN A 98 -1.69 -11.02 2.29
C ASN A 98 -1.05 -11.28 0.91
N ILE A 99 -1.56 -10.65 -0.15
CA ILE A 99 -0.93 -10.70 -1.48
C ILE A 99 0.46 -10.05 -1.41
N ALA A 100 0.56 -8.83 -0.88
CA ALA A 100 1.83 -8.11 -0.75
C ALA A 100 2.86 -8.92 0.07
N HIS A 101 2.43 -9.50 1.19
CA HIS A 101 3.27 -10.35 2.04
C HIS A 101 3.84 -11.55 1.27
N ASN A 102 2.99 -12.28 0.55
CA ASN A 102 3.43 -13.46 -0.20
C ASN A 102 4.40 -13.08 -1.34
N LEU A 103 4.16 -11.95 -2.02
CA LEU A 103 5.08 -11.44 -3.04
C LEU A 103 6.44 -11.08 -2.44
N CYS A 104 6.49 -10.43 -1.27
CA CYS A 104 7.75 -10.19 -0.54
C CYS A 104 8.47 -11.50 -0.19
N LEU A 105 7.74 -12.53 0.27
CA LEU A 105 8.33 -13.83 0.58
C LEU A 105 8.87 -14.56 -0.67
N LEU A 106 8.34 -14.27 -1.85
CA LEU A 106 8.85 -14.75 -3.13
C LEU A 106 10.08 -13.95 -3.62
N GLY A 107 10.51 -12.93 -2.88
CA GLY A 107 11.68 -12.12 -3.19
C GLY A 107 11.39 -10.92 -4.08
N GLU A 108 10.12 -10.57 -4.31
CA GLU A 108 9.73 -9.43 -5.12
C GLU A 108 9.86 -8.11 -4.33
N HIS A 109 10.15 -7.03 -5.04
CA HIS A 109 10.12 -5.68 -4.48
C HIS A 109 8.68 -5.15 -4.50
N VAL A 110 8.05 -5.06 -3.35
CA VAL A 110 6.62 -4.74 -3.23
C VAL A 110 6.43 -3.44 -2.46
N SER A 111 5.64 -2.55 -3.03
CA SER A 111 5.09 -1.38 -2.32
C SER A 111 3.58 -1.55 -2.16
N MET A 112 3.07 -1.30 -0.96
CA MET A 112 1.64 -1.32 -0.70
C MET A 112 1.08 0.09 -0.57
N VAL A 113 0.00 0.36 -1.29
CA VAL A 113 -0.79 1.59 -1.20
C VAL A 113 -2.06 1.28 -0.41
N THR A 114 -2.09 1.74 0.83
CA THR A 114 -3.18 1.49 1.78
C THR A 114 -3.36 2.68 2.73
N VAL A 115 -4.30 2.57 3.63
CA VAL A 115 -4.52 3.51 4.74
C VAL A 115 -4.46 2.77 6.07
N LEU A 116 -3.86 3.41 7.06
CA LEU A 116 -3.69 2.90 8.42
C LEU A 116 -4.23 3.93 9.41
N GLY A 117 -4.73 3.46 10.53
CA GLY A 117 -5.03 4.32 11.67
C GLY A 117 -3.79 4.80 12.42
N GLN A 118 -4.02 5.51 13.51
CA GLN A 118 -2.97 5.93 14.45
C GLN A 118 -3.09 5.14 15.76
N ASP A 119 -2.99 3.81 15.65
CA ASP A 119 -3.24 2.86 16.73
C ASP A 119 -2.15 1.76 16.81
N SER A 120 -2.28 0.87 17.79
CA SER A 120 -1.35 -0.25 18.00
C SER A 120 -1.39 -1.27 16.84
N PHE A 121 -2.52 -1.43 16.16
CA PHE A 121 -2.64 -2.31 15.01
C PHE A 121 -1.83 -1.79 13.82
N ALA A 122 -1.90 -0.47 13.56
CA ALA A 122 -1.05 0.17 12.57
C ALA A 122 0.44 0.00 12.88
N GLN A 123 0.82 0.02 14.16
CA GLN A 123 2.19 -0.23 14.58
C GLN A 123 2.62 -1.66 14.25
N SER A 124 1.79 -2.66 14.57
CA SER A 124 2.04 -4.06 14.23
C SER A 124 2.17 -4.29 12.72
N VAL A 125 1.36 -3.60 11.91
CA VAL A 125 1.47 -3.64 10.44
C VAL A 125 2.83 -3.10 9.99
N ARG A 126 3.26 -1.95 10.52
CA ARG A 126 4.56 -1.33 10.15
C ARG A 126 5.75 -2.20 10.54
N GLU A 127 5.72 -2.79 11.74
CA GLU A 127 6.76 -3.70 12.21
C GLU A 127 6.88 -4.94 11.33
N ASN A 128 5.74 -5.55 10.99
CA ASN A 128 5.72 -6.68 10.08
C ASN A 128 6.21 -6.30 8.67
N ALA A 129 5.74 -5.17 8.14
CA ALA A 129 6.17 -4.68 6.83
C ALA A 129 7.70 -4.48 6.79
N ALA A 130 8.27 -3.84 7.81
CA ALA A 130 9.72 -3.67 7.92
C ALA A 130 10.47 -5.02 7.98
N ALA A 131 9.93 -6.00 8.70
CA ALA A 131 10.56 -7.33 8.85
C ALA A 131 10.60 -8.12 7.54
N ILE A 132 9.63 -7.92 6.63
CA ILE A 132 9.54 -8.64 5.34
C ILE A 132 9.98 -7.80 4.14
N GLY A 133 10.43 -6.55 4.34
CA GLY A 133 10.83 -5.65 3.25
C GLY A 133 9.67 -5.06 2.44
N LEU A 134 8.44 -5.06 2.99
CA LEU A 134 7.29 -4.43 2.34
C LEU A 134 7.34 -2.91 2.51
N ASP A 135 7.36 -2.19 1.39
CA ASP A 135 7.39 -0.73 1.39
C ASP A 135 5.99 -0.13 1.59
N LEU A 136 5.83 0.68 2.65
CA LEU A 136 4.60 1.42 2.97
C LEU A 136 4.71 2.93 2.73
N THR A 137 5.77 3.39 2.05
CA THR A 137 6.05 4.84 1.85
C THR A 137 4.89 5.56 1.17
N HIS A 138 4.16 4.89 0.30
CA HIS A 138 3.01 5.43 -0.43
C HIS A 138 1.67 5.17 0.25
N SER A 139 1.66 4.56 1.43
CA SER A 139 0.48 4.44 2.29
C SER A 139 0.25 5.72 3.10
N ALA A 140 -0.95 5.90 3.64
CA ALA A 140 -1.25 7.05 4.50
C ALA A 140 -1.67 6.62 5.90
N VAL A 141 -1.35 7.48 6.88
CA VAL A 141 -1.90 7.40 8.24
C VAL A 141 -3.04 8.38 8.35
N ILE A 142 -4.20 7.90 8.76
CA ILE A 142 -5.39 8.72 8.95
C ILE A 142 -5.41 9.18 10.41
N PRO A 143 -5.27 10.49 10.68
CA PRO A 143 -5.42 11.02 12.04
C PRO A 143 -6.78 10.64 12.59
N ASP A 144 -6.83 10.23 13.85
CA ASP A 144 -8.05 9.77 14.56
C ASP A 144 -8.75 8.55 13.93
N GLY A 145 -8.19 7.99 12.84
CA GLY A 145 -8.64 6.76 12.20
C GLY A 145 -8.25 5.52 13.00
N ARG A 146 -9.04 4.46 12.86
CA ARG A 146 -8.71 3.12 13.38
C ARG A 146 -8.36 2.19 12.23
N THR A 147 -7.31 1.41 12.42
CA THR A 147 -6.92 0.36 11.45
C THR A 147 -8.04 -0.66 11.33
N GLY A 148 -8.31 -1.09 10.11
CA GLY A 148 -9.37 -2.06 9.83
C GLY A 148 -9.29 -3.28 10.75
N THR A 149 -10.43 -3.78 11.18
CA THR A 149 -10.52 -4.89 12.13
C THR A 149 -11.58 -5.88 11.66
N TYR A 150 -11.23 -7.16 11.66
CA TYR A 150 -12.15 -8.27 11.44
C TYR A 150 -12.19 -9.14 12.68
N LEU A 151 -13.32 -9.16 13.36
CA LEU A 151 -13.53 -9.99 14.55
C LEU A 151 -14.45 -11.15 14.18
N PHE A 152 -14.06 -12.38 14.51
CA PHE A 152 -14.88 -13.56 14.30
C PHE A 152 -14.82 -14.50 15.49
N ILE A 153 -15.89 -15.24 15.67
CA ILE A 153 -16.05 -16.24 16.72
C ILE A 153 -16.41 -17.55 16.04
N ASP A 154 -15.59 -18.55 16.27
CA ASP A 154 -15.84 -19.92 15.87
C ASP A 154 -16.40 -20.70 17.07
N ASP A 155 -17.28 -21.63 16.81
CA ASP A 155 -17.74 -22.57 17.81
C ASP A 155 -16.69 -23.67 18.10
N SER A 156 -17.08 -24.61 18.98
CA SER A 156 -16.18 -25.73 19.36
C SER A 156 -15.86 -26.69 18.22
N ASP A 157 -16.65 -26.67 17.13
CA ASP A 157 -16.49 -27.55 15.97
C ASP A 157 -15.63 -26.85 14.89
N GLY A 158 -15.30 -25.57 15.10
CA GLY A 158 -14.46 -24.77 14.21
C GLY A 158 -15.24 -24.04 13.10
N ASP A 159 -16.57 -24.05 13.19
CA ASP A 159 -17.41 -23.30 12.27
C ASP A 159 -17.61 -21.87 12.77
N MET A 160 -17.55 -20.92 11.83
CA MET A 160 -17.77 -19.51 12.17
C MET A 160 -19.22 -19.27 12.58
N ALA A 161 -19.40 -18.94 13.85
CA ALA A 161 -20.72 -18.63 14.41
C ALA A 161 -21.12 -17.17 14.18
N LEU A 162 -20.18 -16.24 14.25
CA LEU A 162 -20.42 -14.79 14.11
C LEU A 162 -19.18 -14.08 13.66
N ALA A 163 -19.34 -13.03 12.84
CA ALA A 163 -18.26 -12.10 12.53
C ALA A 163 -18.79 -10.67 12.50
N VAL A 164 -17.91 -9.73 12.86
CA VAL A 164 -18.12 -8.28 12.75
C VAL A 164 -16.86 -7.67 12.16
N ASN A 165 -17.01 -6.80 11.17
CA ASN A 165 -15.89 -6.08 10.61
C ASN A 165 -16.10 -4.57 10.74
N ASP A 166 -14.99 -3.86 10.96
CA ASP A 166 -14.91 -2.41 10.82
C ASP A 166 -13.80 -2.10 9.81
N MET A 167 -14.23 -1.82 8.59
CA MET A 167 -13.36 -1.48 7.46
C MET A 167 -13.58 -0.04 7.00
N SER A 168 -14.23 0.78 7.81
CA SER A 168 -14.59 2.17 7.50
C SER A 168 -13.39 3.05 7.13
N ILE A 169 -12.18 2.69 7.61
CA ILE A 169 -10.96 3.41 7.26
C ILE A 169 -10.69 3.39 5.74
N TYR A 170 -11.15 2.37 5.02
CA TYR A 170 -10.92 2.29 3.57
C TYR A 170 -11.71 3.33 2.78
N ASP A 171 -12.72 3.98 3.38
CA ASP A 171 -13.41 5.12 2.78
C ASP A 171 -12.46 6.29 2.50
N HIS A 172 -11.30 6.33 3.17
CA HIS A 172 -10.23 7.29 2.90
C HIS A 172 -9.38 6.95 1.67
N MET A 173 -9.50 5.75 1.11
CA MET A 173 -8.85 5.38 -0.16
C MET A 173 -9.65 5.93 -1.35
N THR A 174 -9.88 7.23 -1.36
CA THR A 174 -10.66 7.95 -2.37
C THR A 174 -9.93 8.04 -3.72
N PRO A 175 -10.62 8.39 -4.82
CA PRO A 175 -9.97 8.74 -6.08
C PRO A 175 -8.90 9.84 -5.95
N ASP A 176 -9.09 10.83 -5.06
CA ASP A 176 -8.09 11.88 -4.81
C ASP A 176 -6.84 11.36 -4.09
N PHE A 177 -7.00 10.45 -3.13
CA PHE A 177 -5.91 9.74 -2.50
C PHE A 177 -5.07 8.97 -3.54
N LEU A 178 -5.72 8.26 -4.44
CA LEU A 178 -5.08 7.47 -5.49
C LEU A 178 -4.44 8.36 -6.57
N ARG A 179 -5.09 9.47 -6.95
CA ARG A 179 -4.56 10.42 -7.94
C ARG A 179 -3.19 10.99 -7.53
N GLN A 180 -3.00 11.25 -6.24
CA GLN A 180 -1.71 11.74 -5.73
C GLN A 180 -0.58 10.71 -5.87
N ARG A 181 -0.91 9.44 -6.08
CA ARG A 181 -0.01 8.29 -6.20
C ARG A 181 0.02 7.70 -7.61
N LEU A 182 -0.76 8.23 -8.53
CA LEU A 182 -0.97 7.66 -9.85
C LEU A 182 0.33 7.48 -10.63
N ASP A 183 1.21 8.49 -10.61
CA ASP A 183 2.50 8.41 -11.30
C ASP A 183 3.35 7.26 -10.76
N PHE A 184 3.35 7.06 -9.44
CA PHE A 184 4.05 5.94 -8.79
C PHE A 184 3.43 4.60 -9.19
N ILE A 185 2.10 4.50 -9.13
CA ILE A 185 1.37 3.26 -9.48
C ILE A 185 1.58 2.92 -10.95
N ASN A 186 1.53 3.89 -11.87
CA ASN A 186 1.72 3.66 -13.31
C ASN A 186 3.15 3.29 -13.73
N HIS A 187 4.14 3.49 -12.87
CA HIS A 187 5.53 3.09 -13.13
C HIS A 187 5.87 1.73 -12.53
N ALA A 188 4.94 1.06 -11.90
CA ALA A 188 5.10 -0.30 -11.45
C ALA A 188 5.07 -1.27 -12.63
N ASP A 189 5.85 -2.36 -12.54
CA ASP A 189 5.84 -3.43 -13.55
C ASP A 189 4.56 -4.26 -13.47
N LEU A 190 3.99 -4.35 -12.26
CA LEU A 190 2.71 -5.01 -12.00
C LEU A 190 1.93 -4.21 -10.96
N VAL A 191 0.65 -4.03 -11.20
CA VAL A 191 -0.29 -3.44 -10.22
C VAL A 191 -1.35 -4.49 -9.86
N VAL A 192 -1.45 -4.80 -8.59
CA VAL A 192 -2.50 -5.65 -8.04
C VAL A 192 -3.49 -4.76 -7.30
N VAL A 193 -4.76 -4.85 -7.66
CA VAL A 193 -5.85 -4.09 -7.01
C VAL A 193 -6.79 -5.08 -6.32
N GLU A 194 -6.96 -4.90 -5.03
CA GLU A 194 -7.88 -5.69 -4.22
C GLU A 194 -9.28 -5.04 -4.24
N THR A 195 -10.33 -5.84 -4.29
CA THR A 195 -11.69 -5.34 -4.59
C THR A 195 -12.52 -4.90 -3.39
N ASN A 196 -12.01 -4.98 -2.16
CA ASN A 196 -12.68 -4.42 -0.96
C ASN A 196 -12.45 -2.90 -0.79
N LEU A 197 -12.05 -2.22 -1.85
CA LEU A 197 -11.94 -0.76 -1.90
C LEU A 197 -13.29 -0.12 -2.23
N PRO A 198 -13.48 1.20 -1.93
CA PRO A 198 -14.65 1.92 -2.38
C PRO A 198 -14.85 1.78 -3.89
N GLU A 199 -16.08 1.53 -4.31
CA GLU A 199 -16.43 1.33 -5.73
C GLU A 199 -15.97 2.49 -6.62
N SER A 200 -16.10 3.73 -6.14
CA SER A 200 -15.61 4.92 -6.85
C SER A 200 -14.11 4.88 -7.12
N SER A 201 -13.33 4.31 -6.22
CA SER A 201 -11.87 4.18 -6.33
C SER A 201 -11.48 3.05 -7.27
N LEU A 202 -12.19 1.93 -7.23
CA LEU A 202 -12.01 0.84 -8.18
C LEU A 202 -12.32 1.32 -9.61
N HIS A 203 -13.44 2.00 -9.78
CA HIS A 203 -13.84 2.55 -11.08
C HIS A 203 -12.81 3.55 -11.61
N TRP A 204 -12.32 4.43 -10.73
CA TRP A 204 -11.29 5.40 -11.07
C TRP A 204 -9.97 4.72 -11.48
N LEU A 205 -9.51 3.71 -10.74
CA LEU A 205 -8.31 2.94 -11.09
C LEU A 205 -8.44 2.27 -12.45
N CYS A 206 -9.57 1.61 -12.73
CA CYS A 206 -9.84 0.98 -14.04
C CYS A 206 -9.78 1.96 -15.20
N GLN A 207 -10.11 3.23 -14.97
CA GLN A 207 -10.06 4.28 -16.01
C GLN A 207 -8.66 4.87 -16.23
N HIS A 208 -7.79 4.82 -15.21
CA HIS A 208 -6.51 5.54 -15.21
C HIS A 208 -5.28 4.62 -15.27
N LEU A 209 -5.46 3.34 -15.01
CA LEU A 209 -4.41 2.34 -15.19
C LEU A 209 -4.53 1.71 -16.57
N SER A 210 -3.38 1.52 -17.25
CA SER A 210 -3.30 0.75 -18.49
C SER A 210 -3.38 -0.74 -18.18
N LEU A 211 -4.55 -1.20 -17.71
CA LEU A 211 -4.76 -2.59 -17.31
C LEU A 211 -4.88 -3.48 -18.54
N ILE A 212 -3.99 -4.45 -18.65
CA ILE A 212 -3.99 -5.44 -19.74
C ILE A 212 -4.65 -6.75 -19.28
N HIS A 213 -4.66 -7.04 -17.98
CA HIS A 213 -5.21 -8.27 -17.41
C HIS A 213 -6.08 -7.99 -16.19
N ILE A 214 -7.33 -8.46 -16.25
CA ILE A 214 -8.23 -8.56 -15.10
C ILE A 214 -8.36 -10.05 -14.79
N SER A 215 -7.86 -10.47 -13.62
CA SER A 215 -8.13 -11.81 -13.11
C SER A 215 -9.39 -11.78 -12.24
N GLU A 216 -10.35 -12.64 -12.50
CA GLU A 216 -11.51 -12.78 -11.63
C GLU A 216 -11.12 -13.48 -10.32
N PRO A 217 -11.57 -12.96 -9.16
CA PRO A 217 -11.36 -13.65 -7.89
C PRO A 217 -12.18 -14.94 -7.91
N THR A 218 -11.52 -16.07 -7.83
CA THR A 218 -12.22 -17.35 -7.61
C THR A 218 -12.70 -17.39 -6.15
N ARG A 219 -13.96 -17.06 -5.92
CA ARG A 219 -14.59 -17.42 -4.65
C ARG A 219 -14.76 -18.93 -4.63
N LEU A 220 -13.92 -19.62 -3.87
CA LEU A 220 -14.23 -20.96 -3.39
C LEU A 220 -15.47 -20.83 -2.47
N ARG A 221 -16.57 -21.44 -2.87
CA ARG A 221 -17.77 -21.59 -2.03
C ARG A 221 -17.56 -22.72 -1.08
#